data_15d96461222cb94593c9331de54b2cdc
#
_entry.id   15d96461222cb94593c9331de54b2cdc
#
_cell.length_a   1.000
_cell.length_b   1.000
_cell.length_c   1.000
_cell.angle_alpha   90.00
_cell.angle_beta   90.00
_cell.angle_gamma   90.00
#
_symmetry.space_group_name_H-M   'P 1'
#
loop_
_entity.id
_entity.type
_entity.pdbx_description
1 polymer ?
#
loop_
_entity_poly.entity_id
_entity_poly.type
_entity_poly.pdbx_seq_one_letter_code
_entity_poly.pdbx_strand_id
1 'polypeptide(L)'
;MTQRSEPLDYLIIGGGFYGCCLGLFLRSVTPHVAVVEAGAEIMERASRVNQARVHTGFHYPRSVLTAAKSMALHRRFAEDFPDAVKTDFRMLYAIARHHSKVSASRFSRMFSELNAPIRPIGDKERTLFHPGLIEDAFECTEYAFDYAALRQVLTDRMNRHGLPLWLNAEVQAITEEADAVEVTLASGQSLRARYVFNVTYGQINHILKMADLPRAALKFELAEIALARPPAELDGLGLTVMDGPFFSAMPYPAENLYSLTHVRYTPHLSWTDADSDVSPYLLAERFRSDSRARHMLQDAKRFVPCMAGMEVEKSILDVKAVLLKNEDDDGRPILYQRRPKGSRVLSILGAKIDNIYDLFDLVRQLEPRLGAADERCLLDMGKGAS
;
A
#
# COMPACT_ATOMS: atom_id res chain seq x y z
N MET A 1 13.30 42.15 -2.18
CA MET A 1 14.30 41.21 -1.62
C MET A 1 13.50 40.06 -1.02
N THR A 2 13.35 38.96 -1.73
CA THR A 2 12.73 37.73 -1.25
C THR A 2 13.68 37.12 -0.21
N GLN A 3 13.25 37.07 1.03
CA GLN A 3 13.97 36.32 2.07
C GLN A 3 14.12 34.88 1.53
N ARG A 4 15.33 34.46 1.16
CA ARG A 4 15.65 33.07 0.93
C ARG A 4 15.46 32.37 2.28
N SER A 5 14.38 31.63 2.42
CA SER A 5 14.22 30.70 3.53
C SER A 5 15.42 29.75 3.56
N GLU A 6 15.88 29.37 4.74
CA GLU A 6 16.94 28.35 4.87
C GLU A 6 16.53 27.10 4.09
N PRO A 7 17.47 26.49 3.33
CA PRO A 7 17.15 25.31 2.54
C PRO A 7 16.74 24.16 3.46
N LEU A 8 15.73 23.42 3.05
CA LEU A 8 15.35 22.18 3.72
C LEU A 8 16.50 21.16 3.63
N ASP A 9 16.67 20.35 4.66
CA ASP A 9 17.53 19.18 4.55
C ASP A 9 16.87 18.12 3.67
N TYR A 10 15.55 17.92 3.86
CA TYR A 10 14.77 16.93 3.13
C TYR A 10 13.41 17.49 2.73
N LEU A 11 13.06 17.31 1.45
CA LEU A 11 11.71 17.53 0.93
C LEU A 11 11.14 16.19 0.47
N ILE A 12 9.95 15.85 0.93
CA ILE A 12 9.22 14.66 0.53
C ILE A 12 8.13 15.07 -0.45
N ILE A 13 8.13 14.49 -1.65
CA ILE A 13 7.07 14.66 -2.65
C ILE A 13 6.13 13.46 -2.55
N GLY A 14 4.87 13.70 -2.17
CA GLY A 14 3.82 12.71 -1.99
C GLY A 14 3.41 12.51 -0.54
N GLY A 15 2.19 12.91 -0.19
CA GLY A 15 1.56 12.80 1.13
C GLY A 15 0.79 11.49 1.32
N GLY A 16 1.17 10.40 0.64
CA GLY A 16 0.68 9.06 0.92
C GLY A 16 1.22 8.53 2.24
N PHE A 17 0.77 7.34 2.67
CA PHE A 17 1.21 6.72 3.92
C PHE A 17 2.74 6.70 4.07
N TYR A 18 3.45 6.27 3.03
CA TYR A 18 4.92 6.20 3.04
C TYR A 18 5.58 7.57 3.18
N GLY A 19 5.06 8.59 2.48
CA GLY A 19 5.63 9.94 2.54
C GLY A 19 5.44 10.60 3.90
N CYS A 20 4.26 10.46 4.51
CA CYS A 20 3.99 10.96 5.86
C CYS A 20 4.88 10.27 6.91
N CYS A 21 4.97 8.93 6.86
CA CYS A 21 5.82 8.17 7.78
C CYS A 21 7.31 8.51 7.61
N LEU A 22 7.79 8.62 6.35
CA LEU A 22 9.16 9.01 6.08
C LEU A 22 9.45 10.44 6.56
N GLY A 23 8.51 11.37 6.37
CA GLY A 23 8.63 12.74 6.88
C GLY A 23 8.79 12.77 8.40
N LEU A 24 7.97 12.04 9.15
CA LEU A 24 8.07 11.90 10.59
C LEU A 24 9.39 11.21 11.02
N PHE A 25 9.81 10.17 10.29
CA PHE A 25 11.08 9.49 10.53
C PHE A 25 12.28 10.43 10.35
N LEU A 26 12.31 11.22 9.29
CA LEU A 26 13.37 12.20 9.05
C LEU A 26 13.32 13.36 10.06
N ARG A 27 12.14 13.69 10.58
CA ARG A 27 11.96 14.70 11.61
C ARG A 27 12.68 14.36 12.92
N SER A 28 13.00 13.08 13.15
CA SER A 28 13.79 12.64 14.31
C SER A 28 15.23 13.14 14.31
N VAL A 29 15.79 13.49 13.16
CA VAL A 29 17.20 13.92 13.01
C VAL A 29 17.36 15.39 12.64
N THR A 30 16.37 16.05 12.06
CA THR A 30 16.46 17.46 11.67
C THR A 30 15.09 18.15 11.69
N PRO A 31 15.01 19.43 12.08
CA PRO A 31 13.80 20.23 11.95
C PRO A 31 13.50 20.69 10.52
N HIS A 32 14.45 20.60 9.59
CA HIS A 32 14.36 21.14 8.23
C HIS A 32 13.81 20.08 7.25
N VAL A 33 12.63 19.54 7.55
CA VAL A 33 11.90 18.54 6.73
C VAL A 33 10.52 19.09 6.39
N ALA A 34 10.07 18.86 5.17
CA ALA A 34 8.69 19.19 4.74
C ALA A 34 8.13 18.11 3.82
N VAL A 35 6.79 18.02 3.75
CA VAL A 35 6.05 17.16 2.83
C VAL A 35 5.19 18.04 1.92
N VAL A 36 5.21 17.77 0.61
CA VAL A 36 4.31 18.38 -0.37
C VAL A 36 3.39 17.31 -0.94
N GLU A 37 2.10 17.62 -1.04
CA GLU A 37 1.05 16.75 -1.57
C GLU A 37 0.23 17.52 -2.61
N ALA A 38 0.02 16.92 -3.78
CA ALA A 38 -0.75 17.51 -4.85
C ALA A 38 -2.25 17.59 -4.54
N GLY A 39 -2.76 16.64 -3.76
CA GLY A 39 -4.15 16.55 -3.33
C GLY A 39 -4.53 17.54 -2.24
N ALA A 40 -5.83 17.65 -1.99
CA ALA A 40 -6.39 18.46 -0.91
C ALA A 40 -6.22 17.82 0.49
N GLU A 41 -5.96 16.52 0.53
CA GLU A 41 -5.73 15.74 1.75
C GLU A 41 -4.60 14.73 1.53
N ILE A 42 -4.02 14.25 2.62
CA ILE A 42 -3.07 13.14 2.57
C ILE A 42 -3.79 11.79 2.36
N MET A 43 -3.10 10.79 1.84
CA MET A 43 -3.58 9.40 1.74
C MET A 43 -4.80 9.19 0.82
N GLU A 44 -5.06 10.05 -0.15
CA GLU A 44 -6.26 9.94 -1.01
C GLU A 44 -6.16 8.89 -2.13
N ARG A 45 -4.95 8.54 -2.57
CA ARG A 45 -4.69 7.62 -3.69
C ARG A 45 -4.50 6.18 -3.19
N ALA A 46 -3.42 5.50 -3.57
CA ALA A 46 -3.14 4.11 -3.25
C ALA A 46 -3.22 3.76 -1.75
N SER A 47 -3.03 4.73 -0.85
CA SER A 47 -3.19 4.54 0.60
C SER A 47 -4.65 4.35 1.03
N ARG A 48 -5.61 4.83 0.24
CA ARG A 48 -7.06 4.63 0.39
C ARG A 48 -7.55 3.52 -0.53
N VAL A 49 -7.17 3.57 -1.81
CA VAL A 49 -7.68 2.64 -2.84
C VAL A 49 -6.86 1.35 -2.82
N ASN A 50 -7.17 0.48 -1.87
CA ASN A 50 -6.58 -0.84 -1.68
C ASN A 50 -7.57 -1.74 -0.94
N GLN A 51 -7.17 -2.97 -0.61
CA GLN A 51 -8.04 -3.92 0.12
C GLN A 51 -8.17 -3.63 1.62
N ALA A 52 -7.57 -2.57 2.14
CA ALA A 52 -7.47 -2.27 3.57
C ALA A 52 -6.80 -3.40 4.40
N ARG A 53 -5.95 -4.19 3.79
CA ARG A 53 -5.34 -5.37 4.43
C ARG A 53 -3.97 -5.05 5.04
N VAL A 54 -3.79 -5.46 6.29
CA VAL A 54 -2.47 -5.60 6.91
C VAL A 54 -2.06 -7.07 6.77
N HIS A 55 -1.16 -7.36 5.86
CA HIS A 55 -0.80 -8.71 5.48
C HIS A 55 -0.10 -9.47 6.62
N THR A 56 -0.68 -10.60 7.04
CA THR A 56 -0.11 -11.49 8.05
C THR A 56 0.73 -12.62 7.46
N GLY A 57 0.84 -12.68 6.11
CA GLY A 57 1.67 -13.66 5.40
C GLY A 57 0.89 -14.73 4.64
N PHE A 58 -0.33 -15.08 5.03
CA PHE A 58 -1.12 -16.15 4.40
C PHE A 58 -1.41 -15.94 2.91
N HIS A 59 -1.29 -14.71 2.46
CA HIS A 59 -1.43 -14.34 1.04
C HIS A 59 -0.26 -14.78 0.14
N TYR A 60 0.85 -15.26 0.74
CA TYR A 60 2.11 -15.59 0.06
C TYR A 60 2.52 -17.06 0.25
N PRO A 61 1.68 -18.05 -0.11
CA PRO A 61 1.96 -19.47 0.17
C PRO A 61 3.09 -20.06 -0.69
N ARG A 62 3.63 -19.29 -1.62
CA ARG A 62 4.75 -19.70 -2.50
C ARG A 62 6.09 -19.08 -2.09
N SER A 63 6.09 -18.13 -1.15
CA SER A 63 7.28 -17.46 -0.67
C SER A 63 7.35 -17.48 0.86
N VAL A 64 8.07 -18.46 1.42
CA VAL A 64 8.29 -18.59 2.86
C VAL A 64 8.88 -17.30 3.46
N LEU A 65 9.86 -16.70 2.78
CA LEU A 65 10.51 -15.48 3.25
C LEU A 65 9.53 -14.29 3.32
N THR A 66 8.73 -14.10 2.27
CA THR A 66 7.72 -13.03 2.24
C THR A 66 6.64 -13.25 3.30
N ALA A 67 6.19 -14.51 3.49
CA ALA A 67 5.21 -14.86 4.50
C ALA A 67 5.75 -14.59 5.92
N ALA A 68 6.94 -15.13 6.25
CA ALA A 68 7.56 -14.94 7.57
C ALA A 68 7.80 -13.47 7.91
N LYS A 69 8.23 -12.67 6.93
CA LYS A 69 8.45 -11.24 7.09
C LYS A 69 7.14 -10.49 7.36
N SER A 70 6.08 -10.79 6.62
CA SER A 70 4.76 -10.21 6.90
C SER A 70 4.24 -10.60 8.29
N MET A 71 4.46 -11.85 8.73
CA MET A 71 4.10 -12.30 10.08
C MET A 71 4.80 -11.51 11.19
N ALA A 72 6.03 -11.06 10.98
CA ALA A 72 6.74 -10.23 11.94
C ALA A 72 6.21 -8.78 11.95
N LEU A 73 5.99 -8.21 10.76
CA LEU A 73 5.68 -6.79 10.62
C LEU A 73 4.23 -6.43 10.93
N HIS A 74 3.25 -7.32 10.69
CA HIS A 74 1.85 -6.99 10.92
C HIS A 74 1.53 -6.73 12.40
N ARG A 75 2.17 -7.46 13.32
CA ARG A 75 1.99 -7.25 14.77
C ARG A 75 2.51 -5.88 15.16
N ARG A 76 3.72 -5.55 14.72
CA ARG A 76 4.32 -4.24 14.94
C ARG A 76 3.41 -3.12 14.40
N PHE A 77 2.87 -3.30 13.19
CA PHE A 77 1.96 -2.31 12.62
C PHE A 77 0.70 -2.11 13.48
N ALA A 78 0.11 -3.20 14.00
CA ALA A 78 -1.06 -3.13 14.87
C ALA A 78 -0.75 -2.48 16.23
N GLU A 79 0.46 -2.68 16.76
CA GLU A 79 0.93 -2.05 18.00
C GLU A 79 1.20 -0.55 17.81
N ASP A 80 1.75 -0.15 16.65
CA ASP A 80 2.10 1.23 16.35
C ASP A 80 0.91 2.10 15.93
N PHE A 81 -0.15 1.46 15.40
CA PHE A 81 -1.38 2.12 14.90
C PHE A 81 -2.66 1.45 15.45
N PRO A 82 -2.80 1.28 16.77
CA PRO A 82 -3.90 0.49 17.37
C PRO A 82 -5.28 1.04 17.03
N ASP A 83 -5.43 2.37 16.93
CA ASP A 83 -6.71 3.02 16.64
C ASP A 83 -7.14 2.86 15.17
N ALA A 84 -6.19 2.52 14.30
CA ALA A 84 -6.43 2.36 12.86
C ALA A 84 -6.47 0.89 12.42
N VAL A 85 -6.19 -0.07 13.29
CA VAL A 85 -6.19 -1.49 12.92
C VAL A 85 -7.40 -2.20 13.53
N LYS A 86 -8.12 -2.95 12.67
CA LYS A 86 -9.26 -3.79 13.02
C LYS A 86 -8.83 -5.25 13.05
N THR A 87 -9.06 -5.90 14.20
CA THR A 87 -8.70 -7.30 14.47
C THR A 87 -9.90 -8.14 14.86
N ASP A 88 -11.09 -7.55 14.93
CA ASP A 88 -12.33 -8.10 15.45
C ASP A 88 -13.16 -8.86 14.40
N PHE A 89 -12.51 -9.45 13.41
CA PHE A 89 -13.12 -10.34 12.43
C PHE A 89 -12.27 -11.61 12.24
N ARG A 90 -12.92 -12.66 11.75
CA ARG A 90 -12.26 -13.93 11.42
C ARG A 90 -11.95 -13.98 9.93
N MET A 91 -10.80 -14.50 9.55
CA MET A 91 -10.40 -14.62 8.15
C MET A 91 -10.32 -16.07 7.71
N LEU A 92 -11.00 -16.41 6.63
CA LEU A 92 -11.02 -17.74 6.05
C LEU A 92 -10.19 -17.76 4.75
N TYR A 93 -9.22 -18.65 4.68
CA TYR A 93 -8.45 -18.93 3.47
C TYR A 93 -8.88 -20.28 2.90
N ALA A 94 -9.53 -20.27 1.74
CA ALA A 94 -9.98 -21.47 1.05
C ALA A 94 -9.09 -21.74 -0.16
N ILE A 95 -8.70 -22.99 -0.34
CA ILE A 95 -7.85 -23.42 -1.45
C ILE A 95 -8.73 -24.01 -2.55
N ALA A 96 -8.66 -23.44 -3.74
CA ALA A 96 -9.41 -23.93 -4.88
C ALA A 96 -8.91 -25.31 -5.32
N ARG A 97 -9.85 -26.21 -5.62
CA ARG A 97 -9.54 -27.59 -6.06
C ARG A 97 -8.86 -27.61 -7.43
N HIS A 98 -9.20 -26.69 -8.30
CA HIS A 98 -8.70 -26.61 -9.66
C HIS A 98 -7.93 -25.32 -9.90
N HIS A 99 -6.86 -25.42 -10.70
CA HIS A 99 -5.99 -24.32 -11.12
C HIS A 99 -5.23 -23.64 -9.97
N SER A 100 -5.25 -24.20 -8.76
CA SER A 100 -4.39 -23.73 -7.68
C SER A 100 -2.95 -24.22 -7.87
N LYS A 101 -1.98 -23.33 -7.63
CA LYS A 101 -0.54 -23.66 -7.64
C LYS A 101 -0.08 -24.23 -6.29
N VAL A 102 -0.94 -24.21 -5.28
CA VAL A 102 -0.68 -24.69 -3.93
C VAL A 102 -1.85 -25.55 -3.48
N SER A 103 -1.58 -26.79 -3.02
CA SER A 103 -2.60 -27.65 -2.42
C SER A 103 -2.91 -27.21 -0.98
N ALA A 104 -4.09 -27.59 -0.48
CA ALA A 104 -4.49 -27.31 0.90
C ALA A 104 -3.50 -27.89 1.93
N SER A 105 -3.02 -29.09 1.68
CA SER A 105 -2.02 -29.77 2.52
C SER A 105 -0.67 -29.02 2.55
N ARG A 106 -0.20 -28.51 1.42
CA ARG A 106 1.02 -27.70 1.34
C ARG A 106 0.85 -26.36 2.05
N PHE A 107 -0.29 -25.69 1.85
CA PHE A 107 -0.64 -24.44 2.53
C PHE A 107 -0.62 -24.62 4.06
N SER A 108 -1.39 -25.58 4.57
CA SER A 108 -1.47 -25.86 6.01
C SER A 108 -0.10 -26.20 6.60
N ARG A 109 0.68 -27.08 5.96
CA ARG A 109 2.01 -27.48 6.43
C ARG A 109 2.96 -26.28 6.51
N MET A 110 3.08 -25.49 5.44
CA MET A 110 3.97 -24.34 5.38
C MET A 110 3.70 -23.37 6.55
N PHE A 111 2.42 -23.02 6.77
CA PHE A 111 2.06 -22.08 7.81
C PHE A 111 2.15 -22.67 9.22
N SER A 112 1.92 -23.98 9.39
CA SER A 112 2.18 -24.66 10.66
C SER A 112 3.67 -24.70 10.99
N GLU A 113 4.54 -24.96 10.03
CA GLU A 113 6.01 -24.91 10.19
C GLU A 113 6.51 -23.52 10.56
N LEU A 114 5.85 -22.46 10.08
CA LEU A 114 6.12 -21.07 10.45
C LEU A 114 5.52 -20.67 11.82
N ASN A 115 4.85 -21.57 12.52
CA ASN A 115 4.07 -21.29 13.74
C ASN A 115 3.03 -20.18 13.55
N ALA A 116 2.47 -20.06 12.33
CA ALA A 116 1.39 -19.14 12.05
C ALA A 116 0.08 -19.61 12.67
N PRO A 117 -0.79 -18.69 13.13
CA PRO A 117 -2.09 -19.04 13.71
C PRO A 117 -3.06 -19.51 12.60
N ILE A 118 -2.95 -20.78 12.23
CA ILE A 118 -3.79 -21.47 11.26
C ILE A 118 -4.52 -22.64 11.91
N ARG A 119 -5.81 -22.81 11.59
CA ARG A 119 -6.59 -23.97 12.01
C ARG A 119 -7.60 -24.38 10.94
N PRO A 120 -7.94 -25.68 10.81
CA PRO A 120 -9.05 -26.11 9.95
C PRO A 120 -10.35 -25.43 10.39
N ILE A 121 -11.22 -25.11 9.41
CA ILE A 121 -12.56 -24.58 9.69
C ILE A 121 -13.50 -25.69 10.18
N GLY A 122 -14.53 -25.28 10.95
CA GLY A 122 -15.58 -26.18 11.40
C GLY A 122 -16.61 -26.49 10.31
N ASP A 123 -17.55 -27.43 10.64
CA ASP A 123 -18.59 -27.87 9.70
C ASP A 123 -19.51 -26.72 9.29
N LYS A 124 -19.78 -25.77 10.18
CA LYS A 124 -20.60 -24.59 9.89
C LYS A 124 -19.97 -23.72 8.79
N GLU A 125 -18.69 -23.41 8.94
CA GLU A 125 -17.97 -22.60 7.95
C GLU A 125 -17.77 -23.36 6.63
N ARG A 126 -17.67 -24.68 6.65
CA ARG A 126 -17.58 -25.52 5.44
C ARG A 126 -18.80 -25.36 4.54
N THR A 127 -19.98 -25.10 5.08
CA THR A 127 -21.20 -24.88 4.30
C THR A 127 -21.17 -23.58 3.49
N LEU A 128 -20.27 -22.65 3.79
CA LEU A 128 -20.08 -21.42 2.99
C LEU A 128 -19.49 -21.70 1.61
N PHE A 129 -18.78 -22.83 1.48
CA PHE A 129 -17.99 -23.13 0.28
C PHE A 129 -18.63 -24.22 -0.57
N HIS A 130 -18.49 -24.11 -1.89
CA HIS A 130 -18.92 -25.14 -2.81
C HIS A 130 -17.97 -26.35 -2.72
N PRO A 131 -18.43 -27.54 -2.29
CA PRO A 131 -17.57 -28.68 -1.97
C PRO A 131 -16.83 -29.27 -3.20
N GLY A 132 -17.37 -29.10 -4.39
CA GLY A 132 -16.74 -29.54 -5.64
C GLY A 132 -15.66 -28.58 -6.14
N LEU A 133 -15.60 -27.33 -5.65
CA LEU A 133 -14.67 -26.30 -6.14
C LEU A 133 -13.60 -25.93 -5.11
N ILE A 134 -13.82 -26.19 -3.84
CA ILE A 134 -12.86 -25.94 -2.76
C ILE A 134 -12.27 -27.30 -2.31
N GLU A 135 -10.95 -27.35 -2.19
CA GLU A 135 -10.21 -28.50 -1.67
C GLU A 135 -10.31 -28.58 -0.14
N ASP A 136 -9.96 -27.50 0.52
CA ASP A 136 -10.13 -27.29 1.98
C ASP A 136 -10.05 -25.80 2.30
N ALA A 137 -10.38 -25.45 3.55
CA ALA A 137 -10.30 -24.08 4.03
C ALA A 137 -9.81 -24.02 5.48
N PHE A 138 -9.18 -22.90 5.82
CA PHE A 138 -8.54 -22.67 7.10
C PHE A 138 -8.95 -21.32 7.66
N GLU A 139 -9.14 -21.26 8.96
CA GLU A 139 -9.21 -19.99 9.67
C GLU A 139 -7.80 -19.52 9.97
N CYS A 140 -7.53 -18.28 9.61
CA CYS A 140 -6.23 -17.62 9.73
C CYS A 140 -6.40 -16.26 10.41
N THR A 141 -5.34 -15.74 11.01
CA THR A 141 -5.33 -14.36 11.51
C THR A 141 -5.01 -13.40 10.37
N GLU A 142 -5.85 -12.40 10.18
CA GLU A 142 -5.58 -11.27 9.28
C GLU A 142 -6.13 -10.00 9.90
N TYR A 143 -5.55 -8.86 9.57
CA TYR A 143 -6.01 -7.57 10.05
C TYR A 143 -6.47 -6.69 8.90
N ALA A 144 -7.39 -5.79 9.19
CA ALA A 144 -7.77 -4.72 8.29
C ALA A 144 -7.34 -3.38 8.91
N PHE A 145 -7.09 -2.38 8.07
CA PHE A 145 -6.86 -1.03 8.58
C PHE A 145 -7.94 -0.06 8.11
N ASP A 146 -8.22 0.90 8.97
CA ASP A 146 -9.07 2.04 8.67
C ASP A 146 -8.20 3.17 8.11
N TYR A 147 -8.31 3.46 6.82
CA TYR A 147 -7.49 4.51 6.21
C TYR A 147 -7.82 5.90 6.74
N ALA A 148 -9.07 6.14 7.17
CA ALA A 148 -9.50 7.45 7.70
C ALA A 148 -8.92 7.67 9.10
N ALA A 149 -9.00 6.65 9.97
CA ALA A 149 -8.38 6.67 11.28
C ALA A 149 -6.85 6.80 11.15
N LEU A 150 -6.22 6.06 10.23
CA LEU A 150 -4.78 6.15 10.00
C LEU A 150 -4.35 7.52 9.49
N ARG A 151 -5.15 8.15 8.61
CA ARG A 151 -4.95 9.53 8.15
C ARG A 151 -4.98 10.50 9.33
N GLN A 152 -5.96 10.37 10.22
CA GLN A 152 -6.09 11.23 11.40
C GLN A 152 -4.86 11.08 12.31
N VAL A 153 -4.49 9.84 12.64
CA VAL A 153 -3.30 9.56 13.47
C VAL A 153 -2.04 10.20 12.88
N LEU A 154 -1.82 10.08 11.57
CA LEU A 154 -0.64 10.68 10.92
C LEU A 154 -0.72 12.21 10.92
N THR A 155 -1.88 12.78 10.65
CA THR A 155 -2.09 14.23 10.70
C THR A 155 -1.78 14.80 12.08
N ASP A 156 -2.28 14.14 13.13
CA ASP A 156 -2.04 14.56 14.52
C ASP A 156 -0.56 14.45 14.89
N ARG A 157 0.12 13.37 14.49
CA ARG A 157 1.55 13.19 14.72
C ARG A 157 2.38 14.25 13.97
N MET A 158 2.05 14.52 12.70
CA MET A 158 2.73 15.56 11.91
C MET A 158 2.57 16.94 12.54
N ASN A 159 1.36 17.30 12.96
CA ASN A 159 1.08 18.56 13.66
C ASN A 159 1.84 18.67 14.98
N ARG A 160 1.83 17.61 15.81
CA ARG A 160 2.49 17.59 17.11
C ARG A 160 4.01 17.75 17.00
N HIS A 161 4.60 17.15 15.99
CA HIS A 161 6.04 17.26 15.74
C HIS A 161 6.42 18.45 14.86
N GLY A 162 5.45 19.29 14.51
CA GLY A 162 5.68 20.47 13.68
C GLY A 162 6.30 20.13 12.32
N LEU A 163 5.88 19.03 11.69
CA LEU A 163 6.29 18.67 10.34
C LEU A 163 5.44 19.45 9.33
N PRO A 164 6.04 20.39 8.57
CA PRO A 164 5.30 21.16 7.57
C PRO A 164 4.72 20.24 6.49
N LEU A 165 3.42 20.42 6.23
CA LEU A 165 2.67 19.76 5.18
C LEU A 165 2.04 20.80 4.27
N TRP A 166 2.35 20.77 2.97
CA TRP A 166 1.72 21.62 1.98
C TRP A 166 0.80 20.80 1.09
N LEU A 167 -0.49 21.01 1.22
CA LEU A 167 -1.55 20.42 0.40
C LEU A 167 -1.81 21.32 -0.83
N ASN A 168 -2.45 20.73 -1.87
CA ASN A 168 -2.64 21.39 -3.16
C ASN A 168 -1.32 21.92 -3.75
N ALA A 169 -0.23 21.24 -3.47
CA ALA A 169 1.14 21.61 -3.80
C ALA A 169 1.70 20.68 -4.90
N GLU A 170 1.08 20.74 -6.08
CA GLU A 170 1.52 19.95 -7.23
C GLU A 170 2.89 20.41 -7.71
N VAL A 171 3.81 19.45 -7.87
CA VAL A 171 5.15 19.71 -8.43
C VAL A 171 5.07 19.86 -9.93
N GLN A 172 5.63 20.94 -10.46
CA GLN A 172 5.65 21.25 -11.90
C GLN A 172 7.03 21.11 -12.52
N ALA A 173 8.09 21.39 -11.77
CA ALA A 173 9.46 21.24 -12.23
C ALA A 173 10.42 20.88 -11.09
N ILE A 174 11.50 20.19 -11.45
CA ILE A 174 12.59 19.84 -10.54
C ILE A 174 13.90 20.11 -11.24
N THR A 175 14.78 20.86 -10.57
CA THR A 175 16.12 21.15 -11.08
C THR A 175 17.15 20.71 -10.03
N GLU A 176 17.98 19.74 -10.36
CA GLU A 176 19.06 19.30 -9.49
C GLU A 176 20.29 20.21 -9.70
N GLU A 177 20.74 20.86 -8.64
CA GLU A 177 21.92 21.71 -8.58
C GLU A 177 23.09 20.96 -7.89
N ALA A 178 24.26 21.56 -7.86
CA ALA A 178 25.45 20.94 -7.27
C ALA A 178 25.27 20.65 -5.76
N ASP A 179 24.58 21.50 -5.02
CA ASP A 179 24.43 21.46 -3.57
C ASP A 179 22.99 21.26 -3.06
N ALA A 180 21.99 21.41 -3.96
CA ALA A 180 20.57 21.33 -3.63
C ALA A 180 19.71 20.86 -4.80
N VAL A 181 18.43 20.68 -4.55
CA VAL A 181 17.38 20.49 -5.55
C VAL A 181 16.38 21.63 -5.40
N GLU A 182 16.07 22.30 -6.49
CA GLU A 182 14.97 23.25 -6.56
C GLU A 182 13.73 22.55 -7.09
N VAL A 183 12.64 22.68 -6.35
CA VAL A 183 11.32 22.11 -6.70
C VAL A 183 10.34 23.24 -6.88
N THR A 184 9.82 23.42 -8.09
CA THR A 184 8.82 24.44 -8.42
C THR A 184 7.42 23.82 -8.37
N LEU A 185 6.54 24.44 -7.62
CA LEU A 185 5.13 24.07 -7.51
C LEU A 185 4.29 24.76 -8.60
N ALA A 186 3.14 24.19 -8.92
CA ALA A 186 2.17 24.79 -9.88
C ALA A 186 1.70 26.20 -9.44
N SER A 187 1.79 26.56 -8.17
CA SER A 187 1.54 27.91 -7.66
C SER A 187 2.60 28.93 -8.05
N GLY A 188 3.73 28.50 -8.63
CA GLY A 188 4.91 29.34 -8.88
C GLY A 188 5.87 29.46 -7.70
N GLN A 189 5.55 28.89 -6.54
CA GLN A 189 6.45 28.85 -5.40
C GLN A 189 7.59 27.85 -5.66
N SER A 190 8.83 28.26 -5.35
CA SER A 190 10.01 27.38 -5.38
C SER A 190 10.45 27.00 -3.97
N LEU A 191 10.78 25.73 -3.80
CA LEU A 191 11.31 25.14 -2.57
C LEU A 191 12.71 24.62 -2.85
N ARG A 192 13.63 24.86 -1.93
CA ARG A 192 15.00 24.40 -2.05
C ARG A 192 15.31 23.40 -0.94
N ALA A 193 15.80 22.21 -1.32
CA ALA A 193 16.16 21.16 -0.39
C ALA A 193 17.51 20.52 -0.74
N ARG A 194 18.26 20.06 0.25
CA ARG A 194 19.52 19.32 0.03
C ARG A 194 19.25 17.97 -0.64
N TYR A 195 18.15 17.34 -0.29
CA TYR A 195 17.70 16.06 -0.84
C TYR A 195 16.19 16.04 -0.99
N VAL A 196 15.73 15.39 -2.06
CA VAL A 196 14.31 15.19 -2.35
C VAL A 196 14.00 13.70 -2.35
N PHE A 197 13.00 13.30 -1.60
CA PHE A 197 12.43 11.96 -1.65
C PHE A 197 11.17 11.97 -2.51
N ASN A 198 11.21 11.28 -3.63
CA ASN A 198 10.07 11.04 -4.50
C ASN A 198 9.33 9.79 -4.02
N VAL A 199 8.19 9.98 -3.34
CA VAL A 199 7.36 8.93 -2.74
C VAL A 199 5.96 8.95 -3.36
N THR A 200 5.89 9.28 -4.65
CA THR A 200 4.63 9.55 -5.36
C THR A 200 3.95 8.32 -5.95
N TYR A 201 4.43 7.11 -5.62
CA TYR A 201 3.87 5.83 -6.03
C TYR A 201 3.62 5.73 -7.55
N GLY A 202 2.39 5.84 -8.03
CA GLY A 202 2.08 5.81 -9.47
C GLY A 202 2.70 6.95 -10.28
N GLN A 203 3.15 8.05 -9.64
CA GLN A 203 3.76 9.20 -10.32
C GLN A 203 5.30 9.21 -10.26
N ILE A 204 5.94 8.16 -9.70
CA ILE A 204 7.40 8.12 -9.54
C ILE A 204 8.13 8.48 -10.83
N ASN A 205 7.77 7.85 -11.94
CA ASN A 205 8.43 8.08 -13.22
C ASN A 205 8.08 9.43 -13.84
N HIS A 206 6.90 9.99 -13.52
CA HIS A 206 6.54 11.33 -13.93
C HIS A 206 7.43 12.39 -13.25
N ILE A 207 7.67 12.25 -11.96
CA ILE A 207 8.59 13.09 -11.18
C ILE A 207 10.04 12.92 -11.67
N LEU A 208 10.49 11.69 -11.93
CA LEU A 208 11.82 11.43 -12.48
C LEU A 208 12.02 12.07 -13.86
N LYS A 209 10.98 12.05 -14.69
CA LYS A 209 10.99 12.72 -16.00
C LYS A 209 11.13 14.24 -15.87
N MET A 210 10.43 14.86 -14.91
CA MET A 210 10.56 16.30 -14.64
C MET A 210 11.98 16.69 -14.20
N ALA A 211 12.67 15.78 -13.52
CA ALA A 211 14.05 15.99 -13.05
C ALA A 211 15.13 15.56 -14.05
N ASP A 212 14.75 15.16 -15.28
CA ASP A 212 15.64 14.57 -16.29
C ASP A 212 16.46 13.38 -15.76
N LEU A 213 15.84 12.54 -14.94
CA LEU A 213 16.45 11.38 -14.30
C LEU A 213 15.95 10.05 -14.91
N PRO A 214 16.78 8.99 -14.86
CA PRO A 214 16.39 7.67 -15.37
C PRO A 214 15.16 7.11 -14.66
N ARG A 215 14.16 6.70 -15.44
CA ARG A 215 12.91 6.10 -14.95
C ARG A 215 13.14 4.72 -14.33
N ALA A 216 12.28 4.32 -13.41
CA ALA A 216 12.22 2.96 -12.88
C ALA A 216 11.45 2.04 -13.85
N ALA A 217 11.83 0.76 -13.92
CA ALA A 217 11.13 -0.23 -14.72
C ALA A 217 9.81 -0.63 -14.03
N LEU A 218 8.73 0.10 -14.34
CA LEU A 218 7.40 -0.06 -13.74
C LEU A 218 6.36 -0.49 -14.78
N LYS A 219 5.43 -1.32 -14.33
CA LYS A 219 4.14 -1.57 -14.94
C LYS A 219 3.07 -0.91 -14.09
N PHE A 220 2.13 -0.28 -14.76
CA PHE A 220 0.96 0.32 -14.13
C PHE A 220 -0.27 -0.50 -14.43
N GLU A 221 -1.20 -0.55 -13.49
CA GLU A 221 -2.50 -1.18 -13.64
C GLU A 221 -3.57 -0.23 -13.11
N LEU A 222 -4.62 0.04 -13.90
CA LEU A 222 -5.84 0.64 -13.37
C LEU A 222 -6.63 -0.46 -12.66
N ALA A 223 -6.64 -0.41 -11.34
CA ALA A 223 -7.24 -1.44 -10.49
C ALA A 223 -8.56 -0.97 -9.88
N GLU A 224 -9.59 -1.80 -9.99
CA GLU A 224 -10.90 -1.60 -9.36
C GLU A 224 -11.00 -2.42 -8.09
N ILE A 225 -11.56 -1.80 -7.05
CA ILE A 225 -12.01 -2.46 -5.83
C ILE A 225 -13.49 -2.17 -5.69
N ALA A 226 -14.31 -3.20 -5.68
CA ALA A 226 -15.73 -3.06 -5.41
C ALA A 226 -15.95 -2.97 -3.88
N LEU A 227 -16.72 -1.99 -3.44
CA LEU A 227 -17.15 -1.84 -2.06
C LEU A 227 -18.61 -2.28 -1.95
N ALA A 228 -18.85 -3.24 -1.06
CA ALA A 228 -20.14 -3.91 -0.99
C ALA A 228 -20.57 -4.20 0.46
N ARG A 229 -21.88 -4.31 0.69
CA ARG A 229 -22.42 -4.87 1.93
C ARG A 229 -22.33 -6.38 1.87
N PRO A 230 -21.79 -7.03 2.91
CA PRO A 230 -21.76 -8.47 2.96
C PRO A 230 -23.16 -9.04 3.22
N PRO A 231 -23.44 -10.27 2.76
CA PRO A 231 -24.59 -11.02 3.24
C PRO A 231 -24.41 -11.43 4.71
N ALA A 232 -25.50 -11.74 5.39
CA ALA A 232 -25.48 -12.08 6.84
C ALA A 232 -24.55 -13.25 7.19
N GLU A 233 -24.35 -14.20 6.29
CA GLU A 233 -23.46 -15.34 6.46
C GLU A 233 -21.97 -14.94 6.52
N LEU A 234 -21.63 -13.76 6.01
CA LEU A 234 -20.26 -13.21 6.01
C LEU A 234 -20.07 -12.11 7.06
N ASP A 235 -21.06 -11.85 7.89
CA ASP A 235 -20.91 -10.86 8.98
C ASP A 235 -19.78 -11.26 9.93
N GLY A 236 -18.82 -10.37 10.16
CA GLY A 236 -17.61 -10.65 10.94
C GLY A 236 -16.63 -11.66 10.30
N LEU A 237 -16.80 -12.02 9.04
CA LEU A 237 -15.93 -12.96 8.31
C LEU A 237 -15.32 -12.31 7.08
N GLY A 238 -13.99 -12.24 7.02
CA GLY A 238 -13.28 -12.06 5.76
C GLY A 238 -13.02 -13.41 5.08
N LEU A 239 -12.90 -13.42 3.76
CA LEU A 239 -12.52 -14.63 3.03
C LEU A 239 -11.57 -14.34 1.87
N THR A 240 -10.71 -15.30 1.58
CA THR A 240 -9.89 -15.33 0.37
C THR A 240 -9.94 -16.74 -0.23
N VAL A 241 -10.30 -16.86 -1.49
CA VAL A 241 -10.18 -18.10 -2.24
C VAL A 241 -8.87 -18.06 -3.02
N MET A 242 -7.97 -18.98 -2.72
CA MET A 242 -6.67 -19.14 -3.36
C MET A 242 -6.67 -20.39 -4.23
N ASP A 243 -5.84 -20.51 -5.14
CA ASP A 243 -4.81 -19.68 -5.79
C ASP A 243 -5.19 -19.49 -7.27
N GLY A 244 -6.09 -20.31 -7.81
CA GLY A 244 -6.55 -20.28 -9.20
C GLY A 244 -7.49 -19.11 -9.51
N PRO A 245 -8.74 -19.07 -8.98
CA PRO A 245 -9.68 -17.96 -9.22
C PRO A 245 -9.27 -16.69 -8.50
N PHE A 246 -8.54 -16.79 -7.43
CA PHE A 246 -7.99 -15.79 -6.54
C PHE A 246 -8.82 -14.52 -6.42
N PHE A 247 -9.76 -14.54 -5.49
CA PHE A 247 -10.56 -13.38 -5.10
C PHE A 247 -10.59 -13.26 -3.58
N SER A 248 -10.90 -12.08 -3.11
CA SER A 248 -10.97 -11.77 -1.68
C SER A 248 -12.11 -10.83 -1.38
N ALA A 249 -12.83 -11.10 -0.30
CA ALA A 249 -13.79 -10.20 0.31
C ALA A 249 -13.45 -10.05 1.80
N MET A 250 -13.24 -8.83 2.26
CA MET A 250 -12.87 -8.57 3.64
C MET A 250 -13.33 -7.18 4.10
N PRO A 251 -13.43 -6.95 5.42
CA PRO A 251 -13.82 -5.66 5.95
C PRO A 251 -13.00 -4.50 5.36
N TYR A 252 -13.70 -3.41 5.04
CA TYR A 252 -13.17 -2.11 4.65
C TYR A 252 -13.65 -1.06 5.67
N PRO A 253 -12.96 -0.95 6.82
CA PRO A 253 -13.51 -0.34 8.04
C PRO A 253 -13.94 1.11 7.88
N ALA A 254 -13.14 1.93 7.18
CA ALA A 254 -13.39 3.35 7.03
C ALA A 254 -14.77 3.69 6.41
N GLU A 255 -15.39 2.74 5.71
CA GLU A 255 -16.69 2.94 5.05
C GLU A 255 -17.76 1.97 5.55
N ASN A 256 -17.42 1.13 6.54
CA ASN A 256 -18.28 0.09 7.05
C ASN A 256 -18.84 -0.84 5.95
N LEU A 257 -18.00 -1.15 4.98
CA LEU A 257 -18.26 -2.03 3.85
C LEU A 257 -17.23 -3.16 3.80
N TYR A 258 -17.35 -4.00 2.79
CA TYR A 258 -16.34 -4.99 2.42
C TYR A 258 -15.69 -4.61 1.10
N SER A 259 -14.39 -4.78 1.01
CA SER A 259 -13.66 -4.70 -0.26
C SER A 259 -13.74 -6.04 -0.98
N LEU A 260 -14.18 -6.05 -2.23
CA LEU A 260 -14.14 -7.22 -3.09
C LEU A 260 -13.14 -6.97 -4.21
N THR A 261 -12.20 -7.91 -4.37
CA THR A 261 -11.23 -7.92 -5.46
C THR A 261 -11.16 -9.31 -6.09
N HIS A 262 -10.76 -9.36 -7.36
CA HIS A 262 -10.62 -10.59 -8.11
C HIS A 262 -9.46 -10.49 -9.09
N VAL A 263 -8.53 -11.44 -9.09
CA VAL A 263 -7.30 -11.37 -9.91
C VAL A 263 -7.58 -11.09 -11.40
N ARG A 264 -8.68 -11.63 -11.94
CA ARG A 264 -9.06 -11.48 -13.35
C ARG A 264 -9.74 -10.16 -13.67
N TYR A 265 -10.53 -9.61 -12.73
CA TYR A 265 -11.43 -8.49 -13.00
C TYR A 265 -11.02 -7.18 -12.34
N THR A 266 -10.23 -7.23 -11.29
CA THR A 266 -9.65 -6.02 -10.63
C THR A 266 -8.83 -5.19 -11.61
N PRO A 267 -7.89 -5.74 -12.42
CA PRO A 267 -7.19 -4.92 -13.41
C PRO A 267 -8.10 -4.62 -14.63
N HIS A 268 -8.31 -3.33 -14.94
CA HIS A 268 -9.01 -2.87 -16.13
C HIS A 268 -8.08 -2.64 -17.31
N LEU A 269 -6.94 -2.02 -17.04
CA LEU A 269 -5.94 -1.66 -18.02
C LEU A 269 -4.57 -1.88 -17.40
N SER A 270 -3.60 -2.31 -18.20
CA SER A 270 -2.20 -2.31 -17.80
C SER A 270 -1.33 -1.70 -18.91
N TRP A 271 -0.30 -0.97 -18.51
CA TRP A 271 0.64 -0.29 -19.42
C TRP A 271 2.00 -0.08 -18.74
N THR A 272 2.97 0.33 -19.53
CA THR A 272 4.30 0.75 -19.07
C THR A 272 4.59 2.17 -19.56
N ASP A 273 5.68 2.77 -19.14
CA ASP A 273 6.13 4.07 -19.67
C ASP A 273 6.53 4.01 -21.16
N ALA A 274 6.74 2.82 -21.73
CA ALA A 274 6.97 2.65 -23.17
C ALA A 274 5.67 2.84 -23.98
N ASP A 275 4.51 2.59 -23.36
CA ASP A 275 3.21 2.69 -24.01
C ASP A 275 2.65 4.12 -24.01
N SER A 276 3.05 4.94 -23.03
CA SER A 276 2.54 6.31 -22.88
C SER A 276 3.46 7.21 -22.06
N ASP A 277 3.66 8.42 -22.57
CA ASP A 277 4.36 9.51 -21.86
C ASP A 277 3.42 10.36 -20.95
N VAL A 278 2.14 10.04 -20.96
CA VAL A 278 1.13 10.72 -20.13
C VAL A 278 1.25 10.24 -18.68
N SER A 279 1.04 11.16 -17.74
CA SER A 279 0.97 10.81 -16.32
C SER A 279 0.01 9.63 -16.10
N PRO A 280 0.38 8.60 -15.33
CA PRO A 280 -0.47 7.44 -15.06
C PRO A 280 -1.86 7.81 -14.51
N TYR A 281 -1.96 8.82 -13.65
CA TYR A 281 -3.26 9.25 -13.13
C TYR A 281 -4.11 9.95 -14.18
N LEU A 282 -3.50 10.79 -15.03
CA LEU A 282 -4.23 11.44 -16.13
C LEU A 282 -4.70 10.40 -17.17
N LEU A 283 -3.91 9.36 -17.42
CA LEU A 283 -4.32 8.24 -18.26
C LEU A 283 -5.53 7.51 -17.66
N ALA A 284 -5.49 7.23 -16.37
CA ALA A 284 -6.57 6.58 -15.64
C ALA A 284 -7.86 7.42 -15.65
N GLU A 285 -7.76 8.73 -15.49
CA GLU A 285 -8.91 9.66 -15.53
C GLU A 285 -9.56 9.72 -16.92
N ARG A 286 -8.77 9.59 -17.98
CA ARG A 286 -9.26 9.57 -19.37
C ARG A 286 -9.86 8.22 -19.76
N PHE A 287 -9.49 7.17 -19.06
CA PHE A 287 -10.00 5.83 -19.34
C PHE A 287 -11.43 5.68 -18.82
N ARG A 288 -12.36 5.42 -19.74
CA ARG A 288 -13.76 5.16 -19.40
C ARG A 288 -14.00 3.66 -19.45
N SER A 289 -14.45 3.11 -18.36
CA SER A 289 -14.78 1.68 -18.23
C SER A 289 -15.95 1.50 -17.30
N ASP A 290 -16.82 0.58 -17.66
CA ASP A 290 -17.86 0.10 -16.74
C ASP A 290 -17.23 -0.73 -15.62
N SER A 291 -17.83 -0.65 -14.43
CA SER A 291 -17.42 -1.46 -13.29
C SER A 291 -17.50 -2.96 -13.61
N ARG A 292 -16.48 -3.70 -13.22
CA ARG A 292 -16.40 -5.18 -13.30
C ARG A 292 -16.88 -5.89 -12.04
N ALA A 293 -17.40 -5.17 -11.06
CA ALA A 293 -17.89 -5.73 -9.79
C ALA A 293 -18.90 -6.86 -9.99
N ARG A 294 -19.81 -6.71 -10.97
CA ARG A 294 -20.76 -7.77 -11.34
C ARG A 294 -20.05 -9.06 -11.79
N HIS A 295 -18.98 -8.96 -12.55
CA HIS A 295 -18.21 -10.12 -12.99
C HIS A 295 -17.45 -10.76 -11.81
N MET A 296 -16.89 -9.93 -10.91
CA MET A 296 -16.25 -10.42 -9.68
C MET A 296 -17.23 -11.26 -8.86
N LEU A 297 -18.44 -10.76 -8.64
CA LEU A 297 -19.50 -11.46 -7.88
C LEU A 297 -19.98 -12.72 -8.61
N GLN A 298 -20.16 -12.68 -9.94
CA GLN A 298 -20.64 -13.82 -10.71
C GLN A 298 -19.63 -14.99 -10.65
N ASP A 299 -18.34 -14.72 -10.61
CA ASP A 299 -17.32 -15.76 -10.46
C ASP A 299 -17.18 -16.20 -9.00
N ALA A 300 -17.13 -15.26 -8.06
CA ALA A 300 -16.95 -15.54 -6.63
C ALA A 300 -18.09 -16.41 -6.03
N LYS A 301 -19.36 -16.14 -6.38
CA LYS A 301 -20.52 -16.93 -5.89
C LYS A 301 -20.52 -18.39 -6.32
N ARG A 302 -19.73 -18.77 -7.31
CA ARG A 302 -19.55 -20.19 -7.71
C ARG A 302 -18.81 -20.96 -6.61
N PHE A 303 -17.86 -20.31 -5.96
CA PHE A 303 -17.03 -20.88 -4.90
C PHE A 303 -17.63 -20.66 -3.51
N VAL A 304 -18.30 -19.53 -3.32
CA VAL A 304 -18.90 -19.07 -2.05
C VAL A 304 -20.34 -18.63 -2.34
N PRO A 305 -21.33 -19.56 -2.37
CA PRO A 305 -22.69 -19.30 -2.83
C PRO A 305 -23.39 -18.12 -2.14
N CYS A 306 -23.18 -17.89 -0.84
CA CYS A 306 -23.77 -16.77 -0.11
C CYS A 306 -23.36 -15.38 -0.66
N MET A 307 -22.24 -15.28 -1.40
CA MET A 307 -21.87 -14.02 -2.07
C MET A 307 -22.86 -13.57 -3.14
N ALA A 308 -23.83 -14.41 -3.53
CA ALA A 308 -24.96 -13.97 -4.35
C ALA A 308 -25.79 -12.87 -3.69
N GLY A 309 -25.79 -12.80 -2.36
CA GLY A 309 -26.45 -11.75 -1.55
C GLY A 309 -25.58 -10.53 -1.26
N MET A 310 -24.36 -10.45 -1.82
CA MET A 310 -23.49 -9.28 -1.63
C MET A 310 -23.99 -8.10 -2.48
N GLU A 311 -24.20 -6.95 -1.88
CA GLU A 311 -24.74 -5.76 -2.52
C GLU A 311 -23.63 -4.74 -2.78
N VAL A 312 -23.24 -4.59 -4.04
CA VAL A 312 -22.23 -3.59 -4.44
C VAL A 312 -22.82 -2.19 -4.33
N GLU A 313 -22.21 -1.33 -3.52
CA GLU A 313 -22.60 0.07 -3.40
C GLU A 313 -21.86 0.98 -4.36
N LYS A 314 -20.57 0.77 -4.50
CA LYS A 314 -19.70 1.55 -5.39
C LYS A 314 -18.41 0.79 -5.73
N SER A 315 -17.72 1.31 -6.71
CA SER A 315 -16.34 0.90 -7.02
C SER A 315 -15.40 2.08 -6.86
N ILE A 316 -14.22 1.81 -6.34
CA ILE A 316 -13.10 2.75 -6.27
C ILE A 316 -11.98 2.26 -7.18
N LEU A 317 -11.39 3.18 -7.93
CA LEU A 317 -10.34 2.86 -8.89
C LEU A 317 -9.11 3.73 -8.62
N ASP A 318 -7.93 3.13 -8.74
CA ASP A 318 -6.68 3.89 -8.72
C ASP A 318 -5.58 3.15 -9.50
N VAL A 319 -4.49 3.85 -9.75
CA VAL A 319 -3.30 3.31 -10.40
C VAL A 319 -2.48 2.52 -9.41
N LYS A 320 -2.27 1.24 -9.71
CA LYS A 320 -1.33 0.37 -9.01
C LYS A 320 -0.02 0.32 -9.80
N ALA A 321 1.10 0.58 -9.13
CA ALA A 321 2.44 0.46 -9.72
C ALA A 321 3.14 -0.81 -9.23
N VAL A 322 3.73 -1.56 -10.15
CA VAL A 322 4.42 -2.84 -9.90
C VAL A 322 5.79 -2.81 -10.56
N LEU A 323 6.79 -3.35 -9.89
CA LEU A 323 8.11 -3.56 -10.49
C LEU A 323 8.05 -4.68 -11.53
N LEU A 324 8.48 -4.41 -12.77
CA LEU A 324 8.45 -5.39 -13.87
C LEU A 324 9.15 -6.71 -13.51
N LYS A 325 10.28 -6.65 -12.81
CA LYS A 325 11.05 -7.84 -12.41
C LYS A 325 10.35 -8.75 -11.39
N ASN A 326 9.26 -8.30 -10.77
CA ASN A 326 8.53 -9.03 -9.72
C ASN A 326 7.07 -9.32 -10.12
N GLU A 327 6.76 -9.27 -11.42
CA GLU A 327 5.41 -9.51 -11.92
C GLU A 327 4.95 -10.96 -11.68
N ASP A 328 5.86 -11.92 -11.82
CA ASP A 328 5.56 -13.36 -11.80
C ASP A 328 5.78 -14.03 -10.43
N ASP A 329 6.30 -13.32 -9.45
CA ASP A 329 6.60 -13.88 -8.13
C ASP A 329 5.78 -13.23 -7.00
N ASP A 330 5.81 -13.83 -5.81
CA ASP A 330 5.19 -13.29 -4.59
C ASP A 330 6.11 -12.27 -3.88
N GLY A 331 7.24 -11.89 -4.49
CA GLY A 331 8.15 -10.89 -3.97
C GLY A 331 7.52 -9.50 -3.96
N ARG A 332 7.72 -8.77 -2.89
CA ARG A 332 7.23 -7.39 -2.74
C ARG A 332 8.34 -6.50 -2.20
N PRO A 333 9.47 -6.38 -2.95
CA PRO A 333 10.59 -5.56 -2.50
C PRO A 333 10.22 -4.08 -2.55
N ILE A 334 10.88 -3.30 -1.70
CA ILE A 334 10.86 -1.84 -1.81
C ILE A 334 11.78 -1.45 -2.97
N LEU A 335 11.30 -0.61 -3.87
CA LEU A 335 12.17 0.12 -4.77
C LEU A 335 12.84 1.25 -3.97
N TYR A 336 14.16 1.27 -4.00
CA TYR A 336 14.97 2.41 -3.62
C TYR A 336 15.87 2.74 -4.81
N GLN A 337 15.64 3.87 -5.45
CA GLN A 337 16.40 4.27 -6.63
C GLN A 337 17.05 5.63 -6.43
N ARG A 338 18.37 5.66 -6.61
CA ARG A 338 19.18 6.87 -6.67
C ARG A 338 20.08 6.78 -7.89
N ARG A 339 19.63 7.35 -9.00
CA ARG A 339 20.34 7.32 -10.30
C ARG A 339 20.30 8.70 -10.95
N PRO A 340 21.47 9.17 -11.46
CA PRO A 340 22.81 8.56 -11.35
C PRO A 340 23.29 8.48 -9.91
N LYS A 341 24.39 7.74 -9.69
CA LYS A 341 25.03 7.69 -8.36
C LYS A 341 25.44 9.11 -7.95
N GLY A 342 24.96 9.54 -6.79
CA GLY A 342 25.20 10.91 -6.31
C GLY A 342 24.02 11.86 -6.51
N SER A 343 23.00 11.51 -7.30
CA SER A 343 21.77 12.32 -7.42
C SER A 343 21.21 12.65 -6.02
N ARG A 344 20.63 13.83 -5.88
CA ARG A 344 19.97 14.30 -4.66
C ARG A 344 18.47 13.96 -4.65
N VAL A 345 17.98 13.36 -5.74
CA VAL A 345 16.62 12.84 -5.84
C VAL A 345 16.63 11.34 -5.62
N LEU A 346 15.85 10.89 -4.64
CA LEU A 346 15.75 9.50 -4.20
C LEU A 346 14.31 9.04 -4.39
N SER A 347 14.08 8.00 -5.20
CA SER A 347 12.73 7.48 -5.46
C SER A 347 12.46 6.22 -4.66
N ILE A 348 11.30 6.16 -4.01
CA ILE A 348 10.86 5.08 -3.15
C ILE A 348 9.48 4.59 -3.59
N LEU A 349 9.35 3.27 -3.79
CA LEU A 349 8.08 2.59 -4.00
C LEU A 349 7.94 1.45 -2.99
N GLY A 350 6.95 1.55 -2.12
CA GLY A 350 6.53 0.45 -1.25
C GLY A 350 5.36 -0.32 -1.85
N ALA A 351 5.23 -1.60 -1.51
CA ALA A 351 4.18 -2.47 -2.04
C ALA A 351 3.13 -2.88 -1.00
N LYS A 352 3.44 -2.82 0.29
CA LYS A 352 2.55 -3.17 1.40
C LYS A 352 2.66 -2.12 2.49
N ILE A 353 1.60 -1.92 3.27
CA ILE A 353 1.59 -0.92 4.33
C ILE A 353 2.61 -1.23 5.44
N ASP A 354 2.75 -2.48 5.80
CA ASP A 354 3.68 -2.97 6.82
C ASP A 354 5.17 -2.93 6.41
N ASN A 355 5.47 -2.78 5.12
CA ASN A 355 6.86 -2.64 4.65
C ASN A 355 7.49 -1.28 5.01
N ILE A 356 6.76 -0.38 5.66
CA ILE A 356 7.30 0.91 6.08
C ILE A 356 8.54 0.74 7.00
N TYR A 357 8.56 -0.29 7.83
CA TYR A 357 9.70 -0.57 8.72
C TYR A 357 10.94 -1.01 7.94
N ASP A 358 10.74 -1.79 6.88
CA ASP A 358 11.82 -2.15 5.95
C ASP A 358 12.39 -0.93 5.25
N LEU A 359 11.55 0.06 4.95
CA LEU A 359 12.00 1.31 4.38
C LEU A 359 12.93 2.07 5.34
N PHE A 360 12.59 2.14 6.62
CA PHE A 360 13.41 2.83 7.61
C PHE A 360 14.79 2.18 7.73
N ASP A 361 14.83 0.85 7.80
CA ASP A 361 16.10 0.10 7.85
C ASP A 361 16.92 0.30 6.57
N LEU A 362 16.27 0.26 5.42
CA LEU A 362 16.92 0.48 4.13
C LEU A 362 17.50 1.90 4.02
N VAL A 363 16.75 2.91 4.46
CA VAL A 363 17.21 4.31 4.45
C VAL A 363 18.40 4.50 5.39
N ARG A 364 18.38 3.92 6.59
CA ARG A 364 19.54 3.94 7.50
C ARG A 364 20.80 3.31 6.89
N GLN A 365 20.62 2.18 6.20
CA GLN A 365 21.74 1.44 5.58
C GLN A 365 22.34 2.17 4.37
N LEU A 366 21.49 2.72 3.51
CA LEU A 366 21.91 3.32 2.24
C LEU A 366 22.32 4.78 2.35
N GLU A 367 21.84 5.48 3.39
CA GLU A 367 22.14 6.88 3.66
C GLU A 367 22.82 7.04 5.03
N PRO A 368 24.15 6.91 5.12
CA PRO A 368 24.88 6.94 6.40
C PRO A 368 24.59 8.16 7.28
N ARG A 369 24.26 9.31 6.67
CA ARG A 369 23.83 10.53 7.37
C ARG A 369 22.50 10.38 8.12
N LEU A 370 21.72 9.35 7.80
CA LEU A 370 20.43 9.02 8.43
C LEU A 370 20.56 7.83 9.40
N GLY A 371 21.76 7.37 9.69
CA GLY A 371 21.98 6.25 10.61
C GLY A 371 21.41 6.46 12.02
N ALA A 372 21.29 7.72 12.45
CA ALA A 372 20.68 8.08 13.74
C ALA A 372 19.16 8.34 13.68
N ALA A 373 18.54 8.27 12.49
CA ALA A 373 17.11 8.45 12.36
C ALA A 373 16.34 7.28 13.01
N ASP A 374 15.27 7.58 13.69
CA ASP A 374 14.43 6.61 14.39
C ASP A 374 12.93 6.90 14.22
N GLU A 375 12.08 6.04 14.76
CA GLU A 375 10.62 6.16 14.70
C GLU A 375 10.02 7.06 15.78
N ARG A 376 10.83 7.76 16.55
CA ARG A 376 10.39 8.59 17.69
C ARG A 376 9.24 9.53 17.36
N CYS A 377 9.37 10.27 16.25
CA CYS A 377 8.31 11.18 15.82
C CYS A 377 7.11 10.44 15.21
N LEU A 378 7.35 9.28 14.57
CA LEU A 378 6.29 8.45 14.00
C LEU A 378 5.44 7.81 15.09
N LEU A 379 6.06 7.28 16.15
CA LEU A 379 5.41 6.53 17.22
C LEU A 379 4.93 7.42 18.37
N ASP A 380 5.21 8.72 18.29
CA ASP A 380 4.84 9.65 19.34
C ASP A 380 5.44 9.32 20.73
N MET A 381 6.61 8.70 20.73
CA MET A 381 7.37 8.49 21.95
C MET A 381 7.82 9.85 22.49
N GLY A 382 6.98 10.43 23.35
CA GLY A 382 7.20 11.74 23.94
C GLY A 382 8.59 11.88 24.58
N LYS A 383 9.03 13.12 24.79
CA LYS A 383 10.23 13.46 25.57
C LYS A 383 10.09 12.89 27.00
N GLY A 384 10.36 11.60 27.18
CA GLY A 384 10.11 10.92 28.42
C GLY A 384 10.78 9.58 28.61
N ALA A 385 11.80 9.28 27.78
CA ALA A 385 12.72 8.18 28.06
C ALA A 385 14.14 8.74 27.93
N SER A 386 14.54 9.54 28.92
CA SER A 386 15.94 9.87 29.20
C SER A 386 16.49 8.90 30.19
#